data_f98d2cbd14c62f1f1028b705c04cc7b8
#
_entry.id   f98d2cbd14c62f1f1028b705c04cc7b8
#
_cell.length_a   1.000
_cell.length_b   1.000
_cell.length_c   1.000
_cell.angle_alpha   90.00
_cell.angle_beta   90.00
_cell.angle_gamma   90.00
#
_symmetry.space_group_name_H-M   'P 1'
#
loop_
_entity.id
_entity.type
_entity.pdbx_description
1 polymer ?
#
loop_
_entity_poly.entity_id
_entity_poly.type
_entity_poly.pdbx_seq_one_letter_code
_entity_poly.pdbx_strand_id
1 'polypeptide(L)'
;MNKKLIGHGFIAPDITPDNFILGDKKLPEKVLQKNGNWFDFLPIGERQAYGFETYGCTIYNTLQIIETLQKRVLNTQHDYAERAVYIGTGTQPPGNNPHVIAEWIRNNGLAGESLLPFDSTIQTFQDYISSNPLPQSIINEMNLWKRLYDFGHEWVFKGEPVKEKHERLKYALTLSPIGVSVVGWKEHNGVYVKDQGEPDNHWTDLVAYDGIYPIVYDSYPPFFKKLSPDYDFGFAKRYSLN
;
A
#
# COMPACT_ATOMS: atom_id res chain seq x y z
N MET A 1 26.81 -4.73 18.54
CA MET A 1 26.50 -4.44 17.13
C MET A 1 25.18 -3.70 17.12
N ASN A 2 25.17 -2.41 16.83
CA ASN A 2 23.94 -1.64 16.71
C ASN A 2 23.18 -2.17 15.47
N LYS A 3 22.06 -2.88 15.69
CA LYS A 3 21.10 -3.12 14.64
C LYS A 3 20.57 -1.73 14.20
N LYS A 4 21.03 -1.28 13.04
CA LYS A 4 20.43 -0.15 12.35
C LYS A 4 18.95 -0.52 12.16
N LEU A 5 18.04 0.14 12.85
CA LEU A 5 16.61 0.10 12.54
C LEU A 5 16.48 0.61 11.11
N ILE A 6 16.30 -0.31 10.18
CA ILE A 6 16.01 0.04 8.79
C ILE A 6 14.54 0.45 8.82
N GLY A 7 14.29 1.76 8.87
CA GLY A 7 12.96 2.29 8.63
C GLY A 7 12.61 2.00 7.17
N HIS A 8 11.50 1.27 6.94
CA HIS A 8 11.08 0.85 5.60
C HIS A 8 10.11 1.84 4.92
N GLY A 9 9.93 3.01 5.50
CA GLY A 9 9.15 4.09 4.88
C GLY A 9 7.74 4.30 5.45
N PHE A 10 7.32 3.55 6.46
CA PHE A 10 6.04 3.75 7.12
C PHE A 10 6.14 4.73 8.30
N ILE A 11 5.28 5.75 8.27
CA ILE A 11 5.03 6.66 9.38
C ILE A 11 3.62 6.39 9.91
N ALA A 12 3.51 6.07 11.20
CA ALA A 12 2.23 5.79 11.85
C ALA A 12 1.27 6.99 11.74
N PRO A 13 0.02 6.78 11.28
CA PRO A 13 -0.97 7.85 11.20
C PRO A 13 -1.64 8.12 12.55
N ASP A 14 -2.09 9.35 12.73
CA ASP A 14 -3.11 9.68 13.72
C ASP A 14 -4.49 9.49 13.08
N ILE A 15 -5.28 8.52 13.58
CA ILE A 15 -6.66 8.34 13.12
C ILE A 15 -7.55 9.30 13.89
N THR A 16 -8.02 10.33 13.21
CA THR A 16 -8.90 11.35 13.78
C THR A 16 -10.39 10.96 13.61
N PRO A 17 -11.33 11.61 14.33
CA PRO A 17 -12.77 11.37 14.14
C PRO A 17 -13.28 11.66 12.73
N ASP A 18 -12.58 12.49 11.96
CA ASP A 18 -12.94 12.82 10.57
C ASP A 18 -12.53 11.76 9.56
N ASN A 19 -11.71 10.80 9.98
CA ASN A 19 -11.31 9.69 9.11
C ASN A 19 -12.42 8.65 9.02
N PHE A 20 -12.66 8.16 7.81
CA PHE A 20 -13.65 7.11 7.55
C PHE A 20 -13.15 5.76 8.05
N ILE A 21 -14.06 5.01 8.70
CA ILE A 21 -13.82 3.65 9.17
C ILE A 21 -14.82 2.70 8.51
N LEU A 22 -14.38 1.51 8.14
CA LEU A 22 -15.20 0.47 7.52
C LEU A 22 -16.45 0.18 8.37
N GLY A 23 -17.60 0.30 7.74
CA GLY A 23 -18.91 0.21 8.41
C GLY A 23 -19.60 1.56 8.63
N ASP A 24 -18.91 2.69 8.45
CA ASP A 24 -19.51 4.04 8.53
C ASP A 24 -20.38 4.39 7.29
N LYS A 25 -20.49 3.46 6.33
CA LYS A 25 -21.31 3.56 5.09
C LYS A 25 -20.93 4.72 4.16
N LYS A 26 -19.68 5.16 4.19
CA LYS A 26 -19.21 6.26 3.33
C LYS A 26 -18.60 5.78 2.01
N LEU A 27 -18.03 4.56 1.99
CA LEU A 27 -17.59 3.92 0.76
C LEU A 27 -18.50 2.75 0.39
N PRO A 28 -18.68 2.46 -0.92
CA PRO A 28 -19.44 1.30 -1.35
C PRO A 28 -18.83 0.00 -0.82
N GLU A 29 -19.65 -0.86 -0.21
CA GLU A 29 -19.27 -2.19 0.25
C GLU A 29 -19.65 -3.25 -0.79
N LYS A 30 -19.11 -3.09 -2.01
CA LYS A 30 -19.33 -4.06 -3.10
C LYS A 30 -18.35 -5.23 -2.95
N VAL A 31 -18.88 -6.44 -2.77
CA VAL A 31 -18.09 -7.67 -2.74
C VAL A 31 -17.51 -7.93 -4.14
N LEU A 32 -16.19 -7.84 -4.27
CA LEU A 32 -15.46 -8.09 -5.52
C LEU A 32 -14.84 -9.49 -5.54
N GLN A 33 -14.40 -10.02 -4.38
CA GLN A 33 -13.78 -11.33 -4.23
C GLN A 33 -14.37 -12.06 -3.01
N LYS A 34 -15.36 -12.96 -3.24
CA LYS A 34 -16.08 -13.66 -2.17
C LYS A 34 -15.18 -14.45 -1.21
N ASN A 35 -14.06 -14.98 -1.71
CA ASN A 35 -13.10 -15.75 -0.93
C ASN A 35 -11.96 -14.89 -0.36
N GLY A 36 -11.93 -13.58 -0.64
CA GLY A 36 -10.87 -12.67 -0.21
C GLY A 36 -9.50 -12.98 -0.80
N ASN A 37 -9.41 -13.73 -1.92
CA ASN A 37 -8.15 -14.08 -2.57
C ASN A 37 -7.95 -13.25 -3.84
N TRP A 38 -6.84 -12.51 -3.89
CA TRP A 38 -6.54 -11.54 -4.94
C TRP A 38 -5.40 -11.95 -5.87
N PHE A 39 -4.81 -13.14 -5.71
CA PHE A 39 -3.62 -13.57 -6.46
C PHE A 39 -3.75 -13.39 -7.99
N ASP A 40 -4.91 -13.71 -8.58
CA ASP A 40 -5.14 -13.63 -10.03
C ASP A 40 -5.12 -12.20 -10.58
N PHE A 41 -5.23 -11.21 -9.70
CA PHE A 41 -5.34 -9.80 -10.07
C PHE A 41 -4.12 -8.96 -9.70
N LEU A 42 -3.14 -9.53 -9.00
CA LEU A 42 -1.94 -8.81 -8.61
C LEU A 42 -1.14 -8.33 -9.83
N PRO A 43 -0.53 -7.14 -9.76
CA PRO A 43 0.45 -6.69 -10.74
C PRO A 43 1.75 -7.48 -10.62
N ILE A 44 2.71 -7.23 -11.50
CA ILE A 44 4.09 -7.70 -11.34
C ILE A 44 4.70 -6.95 -10.15
N GLY A 45 5.37 -7.69 -9.26
CA GLY A 45 5.97 -7.11 -8.07
C GLY A 45 7.12 -6.15 -8.39
N GLU A 46 7.07 -5.00 -7.79
CA GLU A 46 8.07 -3.95 -7.92
C GLU A 46 8.89 -3.78 -6.66
N ARG A 47 10.13 -3.33 -6.83
CA ARG A 47 11.06 -3.14 -5.72
C ARG A 47 11.15 -1.67 -5.36
N GLN A 48 10.83 -1.33 -4.12
CA GLN A 48 11.08 0.02 -3.62
C GLN A 48 12.59 0.31 -3.38
N ALA A 49 13.42 -0.73 -3.24
CA ALA A 49 14.87 -0.60 -3.11
C ALA A 49 15.57 -1.21 -4.32
N TYR A 50 16.19 -0.36 -5.14
CA TYR A 50 16.94 -0.76 -6.32
C TYR A 50 18.27 0.01 -6.37
N GLY A 51 19.31 -0.54 -5.71
CA GLY A 51 20.60 0.13 -5.53
C GLY A 51 20.62 1.12 -4.37
N PHE A 52 19.52 1.76 -4.04
CA PHE A 52 19.32 2.61 -2.88
C PHE A 52 17.90 2.41 -2.31
N GLU A 53 17.66 2.89 -1.09
CA GLU A 53 16.37 2.80 -0.43
C GLU A 53 15.54 4.05 -0.72
N THR A 54 14.30 3.86 -1.22
CA THR A 54 13.38 4.98 -1.49
C THR A 54 12.56 5.38 -0.26
N TYR A 55 12.40 4.51 0.71
CA TYR A 55 11.46 4.67 1.84
C TYR A 55 9.99 4.84 1.37
N GLY A 56 9.66 4.24 0.21
CA GLY A 56 8.38 4.44 -0.48
C GLY A 56 7.33 3.36 -0.23
N CYS A 57 7.44 2.50 0.80
CA CYS A 57 6.54 1.36 1.00
C CYS A 57 5.05 1.74 0.96
N THR A 58 4.68 2.88 1.54
CA THR A 58 3.30 3.36 1.52
C THR A 58 2.81 3.74 0.12
N ILE A 59 3.71 4.16 -0.77
CA ILE A 59 3.40 4.50 -2.16
C ILE A 59 3.29 3.22 -2.99
N TYR A 60 4.35 2.41 -3.05
CA TYR A 60 4.41 1.16 -3.82
C TYR A 60 3.20 0.27 -3.52
N ASN A 61 2.95 -0.02 -2.25
CA ASN A 61 1.85 -0.90 -1.90
C ASN A 61 0.47 -0.26 -2.13
N THR A 62 0.29 1.07 -1.96
CA THR A 62 -0.98 1.70 -2.34
C THR A 62 -1.25 1.63 -3.85
N LEU A 63 -0.23 1.80 -4.70
CA LEU A 63 -0.37 1.69 -6.15
C LEU A 63 -0.65 0.24 -6.58
N GLN A 64 0.04 -0.75 -6.02
CA GLN A 64 -0.23 -2.17 -6.25
C GLN A 64 -1.69 -2.55 -5.94
N ILE A 65 -2.28 -1.99 -4.86
CA ILE A 65 -3.70 -2.20 -4.56
C ILE A 65 -4.59 -1.57 -5.64
N ILE A 66 -4.30 -0.35 -6.07
CA ILE A 66 -5.10 0.34 -7.10
C ILE A 66 -5.04 -0.43 -8.44
N GLU A 67 -3.87 -0.90 -8.85
CA GLU A 67 -3.65 -1.71 -10.04
C GLU A 67 -4.40 -3.04 -9.96
N THR A 68 -4.35 -3.69 -8.79
CA THR A 68 -5.12 -4.92 -8.51
C THR A 68 -6.63 -4.67 -8.66
N LEU A 69 -7.13 -3.57 -8.12
CA LEU A 69 -8.55 -3.19 -8.24
C LEU A 69 -8.93 -2.90 -9.68
N GLN A 70 -8.11 -2.19 -10.44
CA GLN A 70 -8.36 -1.91 -11.86
C GLN A 70 -8.41 -3.19 -12.68
N LYS A 71 -7.44 -4.07 -12.51
CA LYS A 71 -7.45 -5.37 -13.18
C LYS A 71 -8.70 -6.17 -12.84
N ARG A 72 -9.15 -6.15 -11.58
CA ARG A 72 -10.36 -6.86 -11.16
C ARG A 72 -11.66 -6.23 -11.66
N VAL A 73 -11.77 -4.91 -11.65
CA VAL A 73 -13.02 -4.19 -11.95
C VAL A 73 -13.14 -3.89 -13.45
N LEU A 74 -12.04 -3.50 -14.10
CA LEU A 74 -12.03 -3.01 -15.47
C LEU A 74 -11.38 -3.99 -16.45
N ASN A 75 -10.77 -5.07 -15.96
CA ASN A 75 -9.97 -6.02 -16.77
C ASN A 75 -8.85 -5.33 -17.57
N THR A 76 -8.28 -4.27 -17.00
CA THR A 76 -7.15 -3.52 -17.57
C THR A 76 -5.97 -3.62 -16.62
N GLN A 77 -4.78 -3.80 -17.18
CA GLN A 77 -3.53 -3.77 -16.43
C GLN A 77 -2.92 -2.40 -16.62
N HIS A 78 -2.62 -1.74 -15.51
CA HIS A 78 -1.93 -0.46 -15.45
C HIS A 78 -0.69 -0.62 -14.58
N ASP A 79 0.23 0.29 -14.78
CA ASP A 79 1.49 0.42 -14.08
C ASP A 79 1.67 1.92 -13.83
N TYR A 80 1.63 2.33 -12.56
CA TYR A 80 1.61 3.72 -12.16
C TYR A 80 2.95 4.21 -11.63
N ALA A 81 3.31 5.44 -11.98
CA ALA A 81 4.56 6.09 -11.58
C ALA A 81 4.62 6.38 -10.08
N GLU A 82 5.29 5.54 -9.30
CA GLU A 82 5.57 5.78 -7.88
C GLU A 82 6.31 7.10 -7.68
N ARG A 83 7.25 7.42 -8.58
CA ARG A 83 8.01 8.66 -8.55
C ARG A 83 7.12 9.90 -8.62
N ALA A 84 6.03 9.85 -9.41
CA ALA A 84 5.10 10.96 -9.49
C ALA A 84 4.40 11.20 -8.14
N VAL A 85 3.93 10.12 -7.49
CA VAL A 85 3.32 10.19 -6.17
C VAL A 85 4.35 10.62 -5.12
N TYR A 86 5.57 10.10 -5.20
CA TYR A 86 6.66 10.42 -4.29
C TYR A 86 6.98 11.93 -4.30
N ILE A 87 7.19 12.48 -5.48
CA ILE A 87 7.48 13.91 -5.69
C ILE A 87 6.28 14.77 -5.26
N GLY A 88 5.08 14.38 -5.69
CA GLY A 88 3.87 15.14 -5.44
C GLY A 88 3.47 15.22 -3.96
N THR A 89 3.74 14.17 -3.19
CA THR A 89 3.49 14.13 -1.74
C THR A 89 4.63 14.75 -0.92
N GLY A 90 5.76 15.07 -1.57
CA GLY A 90 6.96 15.56 -0.87
C GLY A 90 7.55 14.51 0.08
N THR A 91 7.36 13.22 -0.21
CA THR A 91 7.89 12.13 0.61
C THR A 91 9.40 12.22 0.73
N GLN A 92 9.93 12.03 1.93
CA GLN A 92 11.35 12.08 2.26
C GLN A 92 11.67 10.96 3.27
N PRO A 93 12.91 10.51 3.39
CA PRO A 93 13.29 9.63 4.50
C PRO A 93 12.86 10.23 5.86
N PRO A 94 12.26 9.45 6.78
CA PRO A 94 12.16 8.00 6.79
C PRO A 94 10.91 7.43 6.11
N GLY A 95 10.15 8.19 5.31
CA GLY A 95 8.97 7.72 4.58
C GLY A 95 7.76 8.61 4.70
N ASN A 96 6.56 8.04 4.59
CA ASN A 96 5.30 8.77 4.67
C ASN A 96 4.19 7.95 5.34
N ASN A 97 3.08 8.60 5.59
CA ASN A 97 1.87 8.07 6.18
C ASN A 97 0.89 7.61 5.06
N PRO A 98 0.33 6.39 5.11
CA PRO A 98 -0.54 5.88 4.05
C PRO A 98 -1.84 6.69 3.86
N HIS A 99 -2.28 7.44 4.88
CA HIS A 99 -3.43 8.33 4.73
C HIS A 99 -3.08 9.55 3.88
N VAL A 100 -1.90 10.15 4.08
CA VAL A 100 -1.40 11.26 3.26
C VAL A 100 -1.27 10.84 1.80
N ILE A 101 -0.71 9.66 1.54
CA ILE A 101 -0.59 9.11 0.18
C ILE A 101 -1.96 8.94 -0.46
N ALA A 102 -2.90 8.29 0.23
CA ALA A 102 -4.24 8.05 -0.31
C ALA A 102 -5.03 9.34 -0.56
N GLU A 103 -4.96 10.32 0.35
CA GLU A 103 -5.58 11.63 0.17
C GLU A 103 -4.97 12.41 -1.00
N TRP A 104 -3.65 12.33 -1.17
CA TRP A 104 -2.99 12.97 -2.30
C TRP A 104 -3.45 12.36 -3.63
N ILE A 105 -3.49 11.02 -3.74
CA ILE A 105 -3.99 10.32 -4.94
C ILE A 105 -5.44 10.71 -5.23
N ARG A 106 -6.30 10.71 -4.23
CA ARG A 106 -7.71 11.11 -4.36
C ARG A 106 -7.87 12.53 -4.91
N ASN A 107 -6.99 13.44 -4.50
CA ASN A 107 -7.07 14.84 -4.89
C ASN A 107 -6.36 15.16 -6.21
N ASN A 108 -5.38 14.37 -6.61
CA ASN A 108 -4.51 14.67 -7.76
C ASN A 108 -4.61 13.65 -8.90
N GLY A 109 -4.97 12.39 -8.61
CA GLY A 109 -4.96 11.30 -9.60
C GLY A 109 -3.60 10.65 -9.75
N LEU A 110 -3.47 9.80 -10.78
CA LEU A 110 -2.26 9.03 -11.08
C LEU A 110 -1.82 9.22 -12.54
N ALA A 111 -0.53 9.01 -12.80
CA ALA A 111 0.06 8.95 -14.13
C ALA A 111 0.75 7.61 -14.34
N GLY A 112 0.81 7.14 -15.58
CA GLY A 112 1.48 5.88 -15.93
C GLY A 112 2.99 5.93 -15.74
N GLU A 113 3.58 4.79 -15.34
CA GLU A 113 5.02 4.62 -15.11
C GLU A 113 5.87 5.02 -16.32
N SER A 114 5.38 4.78 -17.54
CA SER A 114 6.06 5.15 -18.79
C SER A 114 6.37 6.66 -18.93
N LEU A 115 5.68 7.53 -18.19
CA LEU A 115 5.92 8.98 -18.20
C LEU A 115 7.00 9.42 -17.22
N LEU A 116 7.24 8.65 -16.18
CA LEU A 116 8.26 8.94 -15.16
C LEU A 116 8.83 7.66 -14.58
N PRO A 117 9.54 6.86 -15.38
CA PRO A 117 9.96 5.52 -15.00
C PRO A 117 11.01 5.51 -13.89
N PHE A 118 11.01 4.42 -13.11
CA PHE A 118 12.10 4.05 -12.22
C PHE A 118 12.96 2.98 -12.90
N ASP A 119 13.93 3.41 -13.66
CA ASP A 119 14.81 2.55 -14.46
C ASP A 119 16.27 2.60 -14.02
N SER A 120 17.14 1.90 -14.73
CA SER A 120 18.57 1.80 -14.44
C SER A 120 19.36 3.12 -14.54
N THR A 121 18.76 4.20 -15.03
CA THR A 121 19.38 5.54 -15.06
C THR A 121 19.26 6.24 -13.71
N ILE A 122 18.34 5.81 -12.87
CA ILE A 122 18.10 6.35 -11.53
C ILE A 122 19.00 5.61 -10.53
N GLN A 123 20.10 6.24 -10.13
CA GLN A 123 21.13 5.60 -9.31
C GLN A 123 21.13 6.09 -7.86
N THR A 124 20.50 7.22 -7.59
CA THR A 124 20.46 7.83 -6.25
C THR A 124 19.07 8.30 -5.89
N PHE A 125 18.84 8.49 -4.60
CA PHE A 125 17.61 9.13 -4.12
C PHE A 125 17.38 10.51 -4.75
N GLN A 126 18.45 11.28 -4.96
CA GLN A 126 18.35 12.61 -5.59
C GLN A 126 17.90 12.49 -7.06
N ASP A 127 18.40 11.49 -7.80
CA ASP A 127 17.91 11.23 -9.16
C ASP A 127 16.44 10.82 -9.15
N TYR A 128 16.04 10.02 -8.16
CA TYR A 128 14.67 9.54 -8.02
C TYR A 128 13.66 10.68 -7.89
N ILE A 129 14.01 11.76 -7.21
CA ILE A 129 13.16 12.95 -7.01
C ILE A 129 13.51 14.12 -7.94
N SER A 130 14.39 13.93 -8.92
CA SER A 130 14.94 15.03 -9.75
C SER A 130 13.89 15.77 -10.61
N SER A 131 12.74 15.13 -10.91
CA SER A 131 11.66 15.74 -11.70
C SER A 131 10.70 16.60 -10.85
N ASN A 132 11.23 17.30 -9.86
CA ASN A 132 10.46 18.23 -9.02
C ASN A 132 10.73 19.69 -9.49
N PRO A 133 9.69 20.49 -9.89
CA PRO A 133 8.27 20.12 -9.93
C PRO A 133 7.91 19.13 -11.06
N LEU A 134 6.80 18.40 -10.87
CA LEU A 134 6.30 17.45 -11.88
C LEU A 134 6.05 18.16 -13.22
N PRO A 135 6.46 17.56 -14.35
CA PRO A 135 6.16 18.07 -15.69
C PRO A 135 4.65 18.20 -15.94
N GLN A 136 4.26 19.21 -16.74
CA GLN A 136 2.85 19.47 -17.04
C GLN A 136 2.16 18.29 -17.74
N SER A 137 2.88 17.49 -18.54
CA SER A 137 2.35 16.28 -19.18
C SER A 137 1.87 15.25 -18.14
N ILE A 138 2.63 15.03 -17.08
CA ILE A 138 2.27 14.14 -15.97
C ILE A 138 1.05 14.68 -15.24
N ILE A 139 1.03 15.98 -14.90
CA ILE A 139 -0.11 16.62 -14.24
C ILE A 139 -1.39 16.49 -15.09
N ASN A 140 -1.28 16.62 -16.42
CA ASN A 140 -2.43 16.46 -17.31
C ASN A 140 -2.99 15.04 -17.29
N GLU A 141 -2.14 14.01 -17.27
CA GLU A 141 -2.59 12.61 -17.18
C GLU A 141 -3.20 12.31 -15.82
N MET A 142 -2.60 12.77 -14.72
CA MET A 142 -3.16 12.66 -13.37
C MET A 142 -4.56 13.30 -13.29
N ASN A 143 -4.75 14.47 -13.89
CA ASN A 143 -6.06 15.13 -13.97
C ASN A 143 -7.06 14.33 -14.82
N LEU A 144 -6.61 13.64 -15.88
CA LEU A 144 -7.45 12.74 -16.66
C LEU A 144 -7.88 11.54 -15.82
N TRP A 145 -6.95 10.88 -15.15
CA TRP A 145 -7.22 9.76 -14.25
C TRP A 145 -8.28 10.12 -13.20
N LYS A 146 -8.11 11.25 -12.52
CA LYS A 146 -9.06 11.74 -11.49
C LYS A 146 -10.46 11.99 -12.03
N ARG A 147 -10.62 12.31 -13.32
CA ARG A 147 -11.93 12.46 -13.95
C ARG A 147 -12.58 11.14 -14.35
N LEU A 148 -11.76 10.11 -14.58
CA LEU A 148 -12.21 8.80 -15.04
C LEU A 148 -12.55 7.87 -13.87
N TYR A 149 -11.92 8.05 -12.71
CA TYR A 149 -12.01 7.13 -11.59
C TYR A 149 -12.45 7.85 -10.31
N ASP A 150 -13.38 7.22 -9.59
CA ASP A 150 -13.75 7.62 -8.24
C ASP A 150 -12.95 6.75 -7.24
N PHE A 151 -11.91 7.34 -6.67
CA PHE A 151 -11.01 6.69 -5.73
C PHE A 151 -11.35 7.09 -4.29
N GLY A 152 -11.59 6.08 -3.46
CA GLY A 152 -11.87 6.26 -2.04
C GLY A 152 -11.00 5.37 -1.16
N HIS A 153 -10.89 5.72 0.12
CA HIS A 153 -10.19 4.93 1.12
C HIS A 153 -10.78 5.12 2.51
N GLU A 154 -10.64 4.10 3.35
CA GLU A 154 -11.09 4.12 4.74
C GLU A 154 -10.22 3.20 5.61
N TRP A 155 -10.22 3.42 6.92
CA TRP A 155 -9.56 2.52 7.86
C TRP A 155 -10.43 1.28 8.11
N VAL A 156 -9.80 0.11 8.22
CA VAL A 156 -10.53 -1.15 8.47
C VAL A 156 -10.88 -1.29 9.95
N PHE A 157 -10.02 -0.80 10.83
CA PHE A 157 -10.21 -0.84 12.28
C PHE A 157 -9.49 0.33 12.99
N LYS A 158 -9.79 0.50 14.27
CA LYS A 158 -9.26 1.56 15.13
C LYS A 158 -9.01 1.04 16.55
N GLY A 159 -8.00 0.17 16.70
CA GLY A 159 -7.53 -0.27 18.03
C GLY A 159 -8.31 -1.44 18.63
N GLU A 160 -9.03 -2.22 17.85
CA GLU A 160 -9.71 -3.44 18.28
C GLU A 160 -8.73 -4.54 18.70
N PRO A 161 -9.17 -5.54 19.50
CA PRO A 161 -8.37 -6.73 19.83
C PRO A 161 -7.97 -7.52 18.58
N VAL A 162 -6.82 -8.20 18.61
CA VAL A 162 -6.23 -8.92 17.45
C VAL A 162 -7.22 -9.83 16.75
N LYS A 163 -8.00 -10.62 17.50
CA LYS A 163 -8.99 -11.53 16.91
C LYS A 163 -10.05 -10.78 16.11
N GLU A 164 -10.55 -9.67 16.63
CA GLU A 164 -11.55 -8.85 15.95
C GLU A 164 -10.95 -8.16 14.71
N LYS A 165 -9.69 -7.72 14.77
CA LYS A 165 -8.96 -7.19 13.62
C LYS A 165 -8.92 -8.21 12.47
N HIS A 166 -8.57 -9.47 12.74
CA HIS A 166 -8.52 -10.53 11.71
C HIS A 166 -9.88 -10.81 11.08
N GLU A 167 -10.97 -10.83 11.86
CA GLU A 167 -12.32 -10.99 11.30
C GLU A 167 -12.70 -9.80 10.40
N ARG A 168 -12.41 -8.57 10.82
CA ARG A 168 -12.61 -7.38 9.99
C ARG A 168 -11.75 -7.39 8.73
N LEU A 169 -10.50 -7.83 8.80
CA LEU A 169 -9.62 -7.97 7.65
C LEU A 169 -10.13 -9.00 6.64
N LYS A 170 -10.60 -10.15 7.09
CA LYS A 170 -11.22 -11.17 6.21
C LYS A 170 -12.45 -10.62 5.49
N TYR A 171 -13.29 -9.87 6.20
CA TYR A 171 -14.43 -9.21 5.57
C TYR A 171 -13.97 -8.15 4.56
N ALA A 172 -13.06 -7.25 4.95
CA ALA A 172 -12.55 -6.20 4.09
C ALA A 172 -11.88 -6.75 2.83
N LEU A 173 -11.16 -7.90 2.92
CA LEU A 173 -10.60 -8.61 1.76
C LEU A 173 -11.64 -9.07 0.74
N THR A 174 -12.90 -9.23 1.12
CA THR A 174 -13.94 -9.50 0.11
C THR A 174 -14.24 -8.28 -0.76
N LEU A 175 -13.86 -7.10 -0.32
CA LEU A 175 -14.13 -5.81 -0.96
C LEU A 175 -12.91 -5.29 -1.75
N SER A 176 -11.70 -5.44 -1.21
CA SER A 176 -10.42 -5.02 -1.85
C SER A 176 -9.22 -5.73 -1.21
N PRO A 177 -8.03 -5.73 -1.83
CA PRO A 177 -6.78 -5.92 -1.08
C PRO A 177 -6.66 -4.82 -0.01
N ILE A 178 -5.92 -5.09 1.07
CA ILE A 178 -5.86 -4.22 2.24
C ILE A 178 -4.40 -3.82 2.50
N GLY A 179 -4.12 -2.51 2.47
CA GLY A 179 -2.84 -2.04 2.99
C GLY A 179 -2.77 -2.23 4.51
N VAL A 180 -1.70 -2.85 5.00
CA VAL A 180 -1.50 -3.15 6.43
C VAL A 180 -0.13 -2.71 6.90
N SER A 181 -0.04 -2.24 8.15
CA SER A 181 1.24 -1.97 8.79
C SER A 181 1.81 -3.21 9.45
N VAL A 182 3.13 -3.39 9.31
CA VAL A 182 3.86 -4.55 9.82
C VAL A 182 5.22 -4.14 10.37
N VAL A 183 5.89 -5.06 11.07
CA VAL A 183 7.31 -4.99 11.37
C VAL A 183 8.07 -5.73 10.27
N GLY A 184 8.89 -5.06 9.52
CA GLY A 184 9.64 -5.68 8.42
C GLY A 184 11.03 -6.11 8.89
N TRP A 185 11.52 -7.27 8.59
CA TRP A 185 10.88 -8.58 8.45
C TRP A 185 11.64 -9.56 9.31
N LYS A 186 10.98 -10.25 10.22
CA LYS A 186 11.57 -11.28 11.07
C LYS A 186 10.88 -12.61 10.75
N GLU A 187 11.67 -13.55 10.23
CA GLU A 187 11.18 -14.89 9.87
C GLU A 187 11.50 -15.89 10.96
N HIS A 188 10.56 -16.78 11.23
CA HIS A 188 10.74 -17.94 12.06
C HIS A 188 10.04 -19.17 11.42
N ASN A 189 10.82 -20.17 10.99
CA ASN A 189 10.34 -21.40 10.35
C ASN A 189 9.39 -21.18 9.15
N GLY A 190 9.74 -20.27 8.25
CA GLY A 190 8.96 -19.98 7.04
C GLY A 190 7.74 -19.08 7.27
N VAL A 191 7.58 -18.54 8.47
CA VAL A 191 6.49 -17.64 8.85
C VAL A 191 7.07 -16.35 9.41
N TYR A 192 6.57 -15.20 8.96
CA TYR A 192 6.98 -13.90 9.48
C TYR A 192 6.21 -13.56 10.76
N VAL A 193 6.93 -13.09 11.75
CA VAL A 193 6.40 -12.84 13.11
C VAL A 193 6.70 -11.41 13.56
N LYS A 194 5.90 -10.94 14.50
CA LYS A 194 6.09 -9.67 15.19
C LYS A 194 6.34 -9.92 16.68
N ASP A 195 7.37 -9.31 17.25
CA ASP A 195 7.58 -9.36 18.68
C ASP A 195 6.59 -8.44 19.38
N GLN A 196 6.15 -8.84 20.58
CA GLN A 196 5.18 -8.05 21.35
C GLN A 196 5.74 -6.65 21.66
N GLY A 197 4.95 -5.62 21.38
CA GLY A 197 5.32 -4.23 21.64
C GLY A 197 6.29 -3.61 20.62
N GLU A 198 6.68 -4.35 19.58
CA GLU A 198 7.51 -3.81 18.52
C GLU A 198 6.68 -2.87 17.63
N PRO A 199 7.10 -1.61 17.40
CA PRO A 199 6.34 -0.68 16.57
C PRO A 199 6.44 -1.06 15.09
N ASP A 200 5.32 -0.92 14.38
CA ASP A 200 5.30 -1.10 12.93
C ASP A 200 6.20 -0.06 12.25
N ASN A 201 6.92 -0.51 11.23
CA ASN A 201 7.88 0.30 10.49
C ASN A 201 7.80 0.11 8.97
N HIS A 202 6.85 -0.71 8.50
CA HIS A 202 6.67 -1.03 7.10
C HIS A 202 5.19 -1.12 6.75
N TRP A 203 4.86 -0.85 5.47
CA TRP A 203 3.53 -0.95 4.89
C TRP A 203 3.54 -1.97 3.76
N THR A 204 2.58 -2.89 3.73
CA THR A 204 2.47 -3.96 2.75
C THR A 204 1.00 -4.29 2.47
N ASP A 205 0.71 -5.14 1.47
CA ASP A 205 -0.65 -5.45 1.04
C ASP A 205 -1.07 -6.84 1.50
N LEU A 206 -2.05 -6.92 2.38
CA LEU A 206 -2.75 -8.17 2.69
C LEU A 206 -3.63 -8.54 1.50
N VAL A 207 -3.35 -9.72 0.87
CA VAL A 207 -3.98 -10.14 -0.39
C VAL A 207 -4.76 -11.45 -0.29
N ALA A 208 -4.56 -12.22 0.78
CA ALA A 208 -5.28 -13.47 1.01
C ALA A 208 -5.12 -13.97 2.45
N TYR A 209 -5.86 -15.01 2.78
CA TYR A 209 -5.57 -15.93 3.89
C TYR A 209 -5.36 -17.34 3.34
N ASP A 210 -4.28 -18.01 3.76
CA ASP A 210 -4.06 -19.45 3.57
C ASP A 210 -4.48 -20.16 4.88
N GLY A 211 -5.73 -20.57 4.95
CA GLY A 211 -6.35 -21.03 6.17
C GLY A 211 -6.40 -19.94 7.24
N ILE A 212 -5.56 -20.04 8.26
CA ILE A 212 -5.45 -19.04 9.35
C ILE A 212 -4.33 -18.03 9.14
N TYR A 213 -3.45 -18.25 8.15
CA TYR A 213 -2.26 -17.46 7.92
C TYR A 213 -2.54 -16.28 6.98
N PRO A 214 -2.35 -15.03 7.38
CA PRO A 214 -2.37 -13.90 6.45
C PRO A 214 -1.25 -14.02 5.42
N ILE A 215 -1.54 -13.72 4.17
CA ILE A 215 -0.57 -13.65 3.08
C ILE A 215 -0.49 -12.21 2.61
N VAL A 216 0.71 -11.64 2.66
CA VAL A 216 0.95 -10.29 2.15
C VAL A 216 1.76 -10.32 0.85
N TYR A 217 1.52 -9.29 0.03
CA TYR A 217 2.27 -8.98 -1.18
C TYR A 217 3.05 -7.69 -0.93
N ASP A 218 4.36 -7.73 -1.09
CA ASP A 218 5.27 -6.71 -0.57
C ASP A 218 6.16 -6.11 -1.65
N SER A 219 6.67 -4.92 -1.41
CA SER A 219 7.65 -4.23 -2.25
C SER A 219 9.11 -4.67 -2.00
N TYR A 220 9.34 -5.66 -1.14
CA TYR A 220 10.64 -6.31 -0.95
C TYR A 220 10.57 -7.81 -1.22
N PRO A 221 11.51 -8.38 -2.00
CA PRO A 221 11.62 -9.82 -2.17
C PRO A 221 11.93 -10.57 -0.85
N PRO A 222 11.38 -11.79 -0.69
CA PRO A 222 10.37 -12.40 -1.53
C PRO A 222 9.07 -11.62 -1.43
N PHE A 223 8.42 -11.34 -2.57
CA PHE A 223 7.23 -10.50 -2.60
C PHE A 223 6.07 -11.08 -1.78
N PHE A 224 5.90 -12.38 -1.77
CA PHE A 224 4.90 -13.05 -0.94
C PHE A 224 5.49 -13.46 0.40
N LYS A 225 4.79 -13.09 1.47
CA LYS A 225 5.16 -13.45 2.84
C LYS A 225 3.95 -14.00 3.59
N LYS A 226 4.15 -15.15 4.26
CA LYS A 226 3.15 -15.76 5.14
C LYS A 226 3.40 -15.26 6.55
N LEU A 227 2.39 -14.62 7.15
CA LEU A 227 2.49 -14.08 8.50
C LEU A 227 1.90 -15.06 9.54
N SER A 228 2.28 -14.91 10.80
CA SER A 228 1.73 -15.72 11.88
C SER A 228 0.21 -15.50 12.00
N PRO A 229 -0.54 -16.55 12.44
CA PRO A 229 -2.00 -16.45 12.54
C PRO A 229 -2.50 -15.39 13.52
N ASP A 230 -1.67 -15.02 14.47
CA ASP A 230 -1.90 -14.03 15.53
C ASP A 230 -1.15 -12.71 15.28
N TYR A 231 -0.71 -12.47 14.05
CA TYR A 231 0.02 -11.25 13.70
C TYR A 231 -0.81 -10.00 14.04
N ASP A 232 -0.29 -9.16 14.93
CA ASP A 232 -0.98 -7.93 15.37
C ASP A 232 -0.65 -6.76 14.45
N PHE A 233 -1.51 -6.53 13.46
CA PHE A 233 -1.44 -5.35 12.60
C PHE A 233 -1.80 -4.09 13.38
N GLY A 234 -0.93 -3.07 13.36
CA GLY A 234 -1.21 -1.79 14.01
C GLY A 234 -2.28 -0.99 13.27
N PHE A 235 -2.19 -0.96 11.94
CA PHE A 235 -3.10 -0.21 11.06
C PHE A 235 -3.49 -1.05 9.86
N ALA A 236 -4.70 -0.80 9.33
CA ALA A 236 -5.15 -1.40 8.09
C ALA A 236 -6.08 -0.43 7.33
N LYS A 237 -5.87 -0.31 6.02
CA LYS A 237 -6.61 0.60 5.16
C LYS A 237 -7.15 -0.13 3.93
N ARG A 238 -8.46 0.03 3.69
CA ARG A 238 -9.16 -0.40 2.49
C ARG A 238 -9.19 0.72 1.46
N TYR A 239 -9.18 0.32 0.19
CA TYR A 239 -9.33 1.24 -0.93
C TYR A 239 -10.51 0.83 -1.81
N SER A 240 -11.09 1.76 -2.55
CA SER A 240 -12.13 1.51 -3.55
C SER A 240 -11.82 2.27 -4.82
N LEU A 241 -12.19 1.69 -5.95
CA LEU A 241 -12.07 2.30 -7.27
C LEU A 241 -13.34 1.99 -8.06
N ASN A 242 -14.00 3.03 -8.61
CA ASN A 242 -15.20 2.95 -9.42
C ASN A 242 -15.05 3.75 -10.72
#